data_49ddb132183ad804ea7a94849c4e3a13
#
_entry.id   49ddb132183ad804ea7a94849c4e3a13
#
_cell.length_a   1.000
_cell.length_b   1.000
_cell.length_c   1.000
_cell.angle_alpha   90.00
_cell.angle_beta   90.00
_cell.angle_gamma   90.00
#
_symmetry.space_group_name_H-M   'P 1'
#
loop_
_entity.id
_entity.type
_entity.pdbx_description
1 polymer ?
#
loop_
_entity_poly.entity_id
_entity_poly.type
_entity_poly.pdbx_seq_one_letter_code
_entity_poly.pdbx_strand_id
1 'polypeptide(L)'
;MYKRQIYKDKNVCKYLLHEAWENSDKEKEFDKKIQNNKLSENSLLSLAVVLNDKVIGDISVWYTEMRETVEIGFVFNPKFSKKGYARESVCAVISKLFDNYKVHRIQANLDARNTPSAKLCENLGMRREAHFIKDYWNKGEWTDSFVYGMLITDKKKNK
;
A
#
# COMPACT_ATOMS: atom_id res chain seq x y z
N MET A 1 14.85 -10.44 7.49
CA MET A 1 15.94 -9.43 7.67
C MET A 1 15.78 -8.18 6.82
N TYR A 2 15.16 -8.20 5.63
CA TYR A 2 15.20 -7.10 4.61
C TYR A 2 14.06 -6.07 4.68
N LYS A 3 12.85 -6.37 5.18
CA LYS A 3 11.78 -5.36 5.40
C LYS A 3 12.24 -4.23 6.35
N ARG A 4 13.15 -4.54 7.27
CA ARG A 4 13.75 -3.58 8.21
C ARG A 4 14.48 -2.41 7.52
N GLN A 5 15.07 -2.62 6.35
CA GLN A 5 15.82 -1.58 5.65
C GLN A 5 14.92 -0.52 5.02
N ILE A 6 13.71 -0.90 4.58
CA ILE A 6 12.74 0.02 3.98
C ILE A 6 12.22 1.00 5.03
N TYR A 7 11.78 0.49 6.19
CA TYR A 7 11.17 1.30 7.25
C TYR A 7 12.16 2.06 8.16
N LYS A 8 13.46 1.91 7.96
CA LYS A 8 14.50 2.75 8.59
C LYS A 8 14.71 4.08 7.88
N ASP A 9 14.35 4.14 6.63
CA ASP A 9 14.57 5.34 5.81
C ASP A 9 13.48 6.38 6.14
N LYS A 10 13.90 7.50 6.74
CA LYS A 10 13.01 8.60 7.09
C LYS A 10 12.27 9.17 5.88
N ASN A 11 12.90 9.18 4.69
CA ASN A 11 12.26 9.65 3.47
C ASN A 11 11.14 8.71 3.03
N VAL A 12 11.31 7.40 3.17
CA VAL A 12 10.27 6.41 2.91
C VAL A 12 9.11 6.59 3.87
N CYS A 13 9.40 6.79 5.15
CA CYS A 13 8.38 6.95 6.20
C CYS A 13 7.74 8.33 6.24
N LYS A 14 8.21 9.29 5.45
CA LYS A 14 7.74 10.68 5.49
C LYS A 14 6.23 10.82 5.42
N TYR A 15 5.57 10.04 4.55
CA TYR A 15 4.13 10.06 4.32
C TYR A 15 3.40 8.85 4.91
N LEU A 16 4.08 8.00 5.67
CA LEU A 16 3.46 6.88 6.38
C LEU A 16 2.87 7.33 7.71
N LEU A 17 1.95 6.55 8.24
CA LEU A 17 1.25 6.82 9.51
C LEU A 17 2.14 6.61 10.75
N HIS A 18 3.33 6.10 10.56
CA HIS A 18 4.31 5.87 11.63
C HIS A 18 5.66 6.52 11.30
N GLU A 19 6.46 6.74 12.31
CA GLU A 19 7.84 7.18 12.16
C GLU A 19 8.75 6.07 11.63
N ALA A 20 9.97 6.45 11.23
CA ALA A 20 10.98 5.47 10.86
C ALA A 20 11.29 4.56 12.05
N TRP A 21 11.37 3.25 11.79
CA TRP A 21 11.59 2.28 12.88
C TRP A 21 12.95 2.44 13.54
N GLU A 22 12.93 2.59 14.84
CA GLU A 22 14.11 2.54 15.66
C GLU A 22 14.57 1.10 15.97
N ASN A 23 15.75 0.94 16.56
CA ASN A 23 16.30 -0.39 16.82
C ASN A 23 15.46 -1.21 17.82
N SER A 24 14.82 -0.55 18.78
CA SER A 24 13.95 -1.15 19.81
C SER A 24 12.63 -1.71 19.26
N ASP A 25 12.09 -1.14 18.21
CA ASP A 25 10.74 -1.47 17.74
C ASP A 25 10.72 -2.55 16.65
N LYS A 26 11.89 -2.85 16.09
CA LYS A 26 12.04 -3.68 14.88
C LYS A 26 11.50 -5.08 14.99
N GLU A 27 11.73 -5.75 16.11
CA GLU A 27 11.31 -7.15 16.28
C GLU A 27 9.81 -7.22 16.43
N LYS A 28 9.24 -6.38 17.28
CA LYS A 28 7.81 -6.32 17.53
C LYS A 28 7.00 -5.98 16.27
N GLU A 29 7.44 -4.98 15.50
CA GLU A 29 6.74 -4.58 14.27
C GLU A 29 6.93 -5.60 13.14
N PHE A 30 8.08 -6.27 13.09
CA PHE A 30 8.31 -7.35 12.15
C PHE A 30 7.46 -8.58 12.46
N ASP A 31 7.34 -8.97 13.72
CA ASP A 31 6.51 -10.10 14.16
C ASP A 31 5.04 -9.86 13.86
N LYS A 32 4.53 -8.65 14.08
CA LYS A 32 3.17 -8.27 13.65
C LYS A 32 2.95 -8.49 12.15
N LYS A 33 3.94 -8.09 11.31
CA LYS A 33 3.83 -8.27 9.86
C LYS A 33 3.89 -9.73 9.42
N ILE A 34 4.63 -10.58 10.13
CA ILE A 34 4.66 -12.03 9.84
C ILE A 34 3.32 -12.68 10.22
N GLN A 35 2.72 -12.26 11.30
CA GLN A 35 1.40 -12.76 11.73
C GLN A 35 0.28 -12.38 10.75
N ASN A 36 0.44 -11.28 10.03
CA ASN A 36 -0.49 -10.76 9.03
C ASN A 36 -0.36 -11.49 7.68
N ASN A 37 -0.64 -12.80 7.67
CA ASN A 37 -0.41 -13.69 6.53
C ASN A 37 -1.70 -14.14 5.83
N LYS A 38 -2.86 -13.68 6.28
CA LYS A 38 -4.16 -14.05 5.73
C LYS A 38 -5.07 -12.83 5.63
N LEU A 39 -5.72 -12.67 4.48
CA LEU A 39 -6.76 -11.66 4.30
C LEU A 39 -8.09 -12.20 4.82
N SER A 40 -8.63 -11.58 5.85
CA SER A 40 -9.97 -11.84 6.39
C SER A 40 -10.53 -10.55 7.00
N GLU A 41 -11.82 -10.56 7.40
CA GLU A 41 -12.47 -9.40 8.03
C GLU A 41 -11.73 -8.88 9.28
N ASN A 42 -11.06 -9.78 10.00
CA ASN A 42 -10.36 -9.47 11.26
C ASN A 42 -8.83 -9.46 11.13
N SER A 43 -8.29 -9.61 9.92
CA SER A 43 -6.84 -9.60 9.71
C SER A 43 -6.46 -8.98 8.38
N LEU A 44 -5.33 -8.29 8.38
CA LEU A 44 -4.73 -7.79 7.15
C LEU A 44 -3.73 -8.81 6.57
N LEU A 45 -3.53 -8.76 5.26
CA LEU A 45 -2.50 -9.51 4.57
C LEU A 45 -1.29 -8.61 4.30
N SER A 46 -0.11 -9.03 4.74
CA SER A 46 1.15 -8.32 4.48
C SER A 46 2.05 -9.14 3.56
N LEU A 47 2.35 -8.61 2.38
CA LEU A 47 3.12 -9.27 1.33
C LEU A 47 4.49 -8.59 1.16
N ALA A 48 5.56 -9.39 1.17
CA ALA A 48 6.88 -8.92 0.80
C ALA A 48 7.06 -9.02 -0.73
N VAL A 49 7.53 -7.94 -1.34
CA VAL A 49 7.98 -7.95 -2.74
C VAL A 49 9.46 -8.27 -2.74
N VAL A 50 9.84 -9.37 -3.41
CA VAL A 50 11.21 -9.90 -3.42
C VAL A 50 11.79 -9.85 -4.81
N LEU A 51 13.02 -9.37 -4.93
CA LEU A 51 13.83 -9.39 -6.15
C LEU A 51 15.22 -9.95 -5.81
N ASN A 52 15.61 -11.07 -6.43
CA ASN A 52 16.89 -11.74 -6.19
C ASN A 52 17.22 -11.87 -4.68
N ASP A 53 16.31 -12.50 -3.94
CA ASP A 53 16.38 -12.74 -2.48
C ASP A 53 16.41 -11.47 -1.60
N LYS A 54 16.19 -10.29 -2.19
CA LYS A 54 16.12 -9.03 -1.46
C LYS A 54 14.68 -8.51 -1.42
N VAL A 55 14.19 -8.16 -0.24
CA VAL A 55 12.90 -7.48 -0.10
C VAL A 55 13.05 -6.04 -0.57
N ILE A 56 12.33 -5.69 -1.62
CA ILE A 56 12.35 -4.36 -2.24
C ILE A 56 11.07 -3.56 -2.00
N GLY A 57 10.02 -4.21 -1.47
CA GLY A 57 8.74 -3.58 -1.18
C GLY A 57 7.90 -4.38 -0.20
N ASP A 58 6.84 -3.73 0.27
CA ASP A 58 5.83 -4.28 1.16
C ASP A 58 4.46 -3.83 0.64
N ILE A 59 3.50 -4.75 0.52
CA ILE A 59 2.12 -4.47 0.14
C ILE A 59 1.23 -5.01 1.24
N SER A 60 0.35 -4.18 1.76
CA SER A 60 -0.64 -4.54 2.77
C SER A 60 -2.04 -4.46 2.17
N VAL A 61 -2.91 -5.40 2.52
CA VAL A 61 -4.31 -5.45 2.07
C VAL A 61 -5.19 -5.74 3.27
N TRP A 62 -6.27 -5.01 3.42
CA TRP A 62 -7.27 -5.26 4.47
C TRP A 62 -8.68 -4.96 3.96
N TYR A 63 -9.67 -5.65 4.52
CA TYR A 63 -11.07 -5.30 4.28
C TYR A 63 -11.41 -3.99 5.00
N THR A 64 -12.22 -3.16 4.34
CA THR A 64 -12.86 -2.00 4.97
C THR A 64 -14.17 -2.44 5.62
N GLU A 65 -14.85 -1.53 6.30
CA GLU A 65 -16.21 -1.80 6.82
C GLU A 65 -17.25 -1.94 5.70
N MET A 66 -16.91 -1.55 4.47
CA MET A 66 -17.81 -1.65 3.33
C MET A 66 -17.71 -3.04 2.69
N ARG A 67 -18.86 -3.62 2.38
CA ARG A 67 -18.98 -4.94 1.76
C ARG A 67 -18.08 -5.11 0.54
N GLU A 68 -17.35 -6.23 0.48
CA GLU A 68 -16.50 -6.62 -0.66
C GLU A 68 -15.53 -5.53 -1.11
N THR A 69 -15.14 -4.65 -0.18
CA THR A 69 -14.22 -3.54 -0.43
C THR A 69 -12.95 -3.73 0.37
N VAL A 70 -11.82 -3.68 -0.33
CA VAL A 70 -10.50 -3.72 0.30
C VAL A 70 -9.74 -2.43 0.09
N GLU A 71 -8.88 -2.10 1.04
CA GLU A 71 -7.89 -1.05 0.90
C GLU A 71 -6.51 -1.67 0.75
N ILE A 72 -5.68 -1.08 -0.12
CA ILE A 72 -4.30 -1.47 -0.32
C ILE A 72 -3.35 -0.35 0.10
N GLY A 73 -2.32 -0.72 0.85
CA GLY A 73 -1.17 0.12 1.13
C GLY A 73 0.10 -0.49 0.54
N PHE A 74 1.04 0.34 0.12
CA PHE A 74 2.29 -0.14 -0.43
C PHE A 74 3.45 0.78 -0.11
N VAL A 75 4.62 0.18 0.12
CA VAL A 75 5.88 0.87 0.39
C VAL A 75 6.98 0.19 -0.41
N PHE A 76 7.78 0.96 -1.12
CA PHE A 76 8.90 0.44 -1.90
C PHE A 76 10.21 1.15 -1.56
N ASN A 77 11.30 0.41 -1.60
CA ASN A 77 12.63 0.95 -1.42
C ASN A 77 12.99 1.86 -2.62
N PRO A 78 13.31 3.15 -2.40
CA PRO A 78 13.60 4.11 -3.47
C PRO A 78 14.75 3.69 -4.40
N LYS A 79 15.69 2.89 -3.92
CA LYS A 79 16.81 2.36 -4.71
C LYS A 79 16.35 1.48 -5.89
N PHE A 80 15.13 0.97 -5.84
CA PHE A 80 14.52 0.15 -6.88
C PHE A 80 13.42 0.87 -7.66
N SER A 81 13.31 2.19 -7.49
CA SER A 81 12.32 3.02 -8.20
C SER A 81 12.60 3.11 -9.70
N LYS A 82 11.57 3.53 -10.47
CA LYS A 82 11.63 3.75 -11.93
C LYS A 82 11.99 2.50 -12.77
N LYS A 83 11.90 1.30 -12.20
CA LYS A 83 12.18 0.02 -12.87
C LYS A 83 10.92 -0.83 -13.11
N GLY A 84 9.73 -0.31 -12.80
CA GLY A 84 8.47 -1.00 -13.02
C GLY A 84 8.06 -1.98 -11.91
N TYR A 85 8.94 -2.34 -10.98
CA TYR A 85 8.67 -3.37 -9.96
C TYR A 85 7.45 -3.08 -9.08
N ALA A 86 7.25 -1.83 -8.66
CA ALA A 86 6.10 -1.45 -7.86
C ALA A 86 4.80 -1.67 -8.64
N ARG A 87 4.75 -1.22 -9.91
CA ARG A 87 3.58 -1.39 -10.78
C ARG A 87 3.28 -2.87 -11.02
N GLU A 88 4.29 -3.67 -11.37
CA GLU A 88 4.16 -5.10 -11.61
C GLU A 88 3.60 -5.82 -10.37
N SER A 89 4.19 -5.59 -9.20
CA SER A 89 3.80 -6.25 -7.96
C SER A 89 2.39 -5.88 -7.50
N VAL A 90 2.05 -4.58 -7.53
CA VAL A 90 0.71 -4.13 -7.11
C VAL A 90 -0.34 -4.57 -8.13
N CYS A 91 -0.05 -4.56 -9.42
CA CYS A 91 -0.94 -5.09 -10.47
C CYS A 91 -1.26 -6.57 -10.25
N ALA A 92 -0.26 -7.39 -9.89
CA ALA A 92 -0.46 -8.80 -9.59
C ALA A 92 -1.38 -9.01 -8.37
N VAL A 93 -1.20 -8.20 -7.32
CA VAL A 93 -2.07 -8.23 -6.13
C VAL A 93 -3.50 -7.81 -6.49
N ILE A 94 -3.69 -6.71 -7.22
CA ILE A 94 -5.00 -6.25 -7.69
C ILE A 94 -5.70 -7.35 -8.51
N SER A 95 -4.98 -7.99 -9.42
CA SER A 95 -5.54 -9.09 -10.21
C SER A 95 -6.02 -10.24 -9.33
N LYS A 96 -5.21 -10.62 -8.34
CA LYS A 96 -5.57 -11.70 -7.41
C LYS A 96 -6.77 -11.34 -6.52
N LEU A 97 -6.87 -10.10 -6.08
CA LEU A 97 -8.01 -9.61 -5.30
C LEU A 97 -9.32 -9.71 -6.09
N PHE A 98 -9.34 -9.28 -7.34
CA PHE A 98 -10.52 -9.40 -8.18
C PHE A 98 -10.81 -10.85 -8.61
N ASP A 99 -9.80 -11.62 -9.01
CA ASP A 99 -9.99 -12.94 -9.59
C ASP A 99 -10.28 -14.02 -8.54
N ASN A 100 -9.57 -14.01 -7.42
CA ASN A 100 -9.66 -15.05 -6.40
C ASN A 100 -10.53 -14.64 -5.19
N TYR A 101 -10.37 -13.42 -4.70
CA TYR A 101 -11.13 -12.93 -3.54
C TYR A 101 -12.49 -12.33 -3.92
N LYS A 102 -12.73 -12.13 -5.23
CA LYS A 102 -14.00 -11.61 -5.76
C LYS A 102 -14.43 -10.28 -5.16
N VAL A 103 -13.46 -9.44 -4.77
CA VAL A 103 -13.78 -8.12 -4.24
C VAL A 103 -14.47 -7.27 -5.30
N HIS A 104 -15.42 -6.45 -4.87
CA HIS A 104 -16.13 -5.50 -5.74
C HIS A 104 -15.27 -4.27 -6.03
N ARG A 105 -14.56 -3.79 -5.00
CA ARG A 105 -13.82 -2.53 -5.03
C ARG A 105 -12.48 -2.65 -4.34
N ILE A 106 -11.47 -2.00 -4.92
CA ILE A 106 -10.16 -1.77 -4.31
C ILE A 106 -9.97 -0.26 -4.19
N GLN A 107 -9.54 0.21 -3.02
CA GLN A 107 -9.20 1.61 -2.79
C GLN A 107 -7.78 1.75 -2.20
N ALA A 108 -7.23 2.96 -2.32
CA ALA A 108 -6.00 3.37 -1.68
C ALA A 108 -6.14 4.80 -1.16
N ASN A 109 -5.78 5.02 0.10
CA ASN A 109 -5.72 6.33 0.73
C ASN A 109 -4.26 6.74 0.89
N LEU A 110 -3.93 7.97 0.55
CA LEU A 110 -2.56 8.47 0.63
C LEU A 110 -2.51 9.97 0.93
N ASP A 111 -1.43 10.39 1.59
CA ASP A 111 -1.12 11.81 1.76
C ASP A 111 -1.02 12.46 0.37
N ALA A 112 -1.74 13.56 0.15
CA ALA A 112 -1.81 14.24 -1.15
C ALA A 112 -0.44 14.73 -1.66
N ARG A 113 0.54 14.89 -0.77
CA ARG A 113 1.92 15.25 -1.10
C ARG A 113 2.75 14.06 -1.60
N ASN A 114 2.26 12.82 -1.43
CA ASN A 114 2.95 11.61 -1.86
C ASN A 114 2.77 11.38 -3.37
N THR A 115 3.39 12.25 -4.17
CA THR A 115 3.33 12.21 -5.63
C THR A 115 3.75 10.84 -6.23
N PRO A 116 4.79 10.14 -5.74
CA PRO A 116 5.14 8.84 -6.27
C PRO A 116 4.03 7.80 -6.11
N SER A 117 3.34 7.77 -4.96
CA SER A 117 2.22 6.86 -4.72
C SER A 117 1.00 7.24 -5.55
N ALA A 118 0.69 8.52 -5.68
CA ALA A 118 -0.39 9.01 -6.54
C ALA A 118 -0.18 8.56 -8.00
N LYS A 119 1.02 8.79 -8.56
CA LYS A 119 1.38 8.35 -9.92
C LYS A 119 1.31 6.82 -10.08
N LEU A 120 1.66 6.05 -9.05
CA LEU A 120 1.53 4.60 -9.10
C LEU A 120 0.05 4.20 -9.20
N CYS A 121 -0.84 4.77 -8.38
CA CYS A 121 -2.28 4.51 -8.47
C CYS A 121 -2.83 4.83 -9.87
N GLU A 122 -2.48 5.97 -10.43
CA GLU A 122 -2.89 6.38 -11.78
C GLU A 122 -2.38 5.39 -12.86
N ASN A 123 -1.11 4.98 -12.77
CA ASN A 123 -0.51 4.01 -13.68
C ASN A 123 -1.10 2.59 -13.57
N LEU A 124 -1.73 2.28 -12.46
CA LEU A 124 -2.49 1.05 -12.23
C LEU A 124 -3.92 1.13 -12.78
N GLY A 125 -4.35 2.31 -13.26
CA GLY A 125 -5.70 2.55 -13.75
C GLY A 125 -6.71 2.88 -12.65
N MET A 126 -6.26 3.21 -11.45
CA MET A 126 -7.14 3.69 -10.39
C MET A 126 -7.56 5.14 -10.66
N ARG A 127 -8.83 5.47 -10.39
CA ARG A 127 -9.35 6.84 -10.48
C ARG A 127 -9.10 7.57 -9.17
N ARG A 128 -8.65 8.81 -9.25
CA ARG A 128 -8.70 9.68 -8.08
C ARG A 128 -10.16 10.13 -7.89
N GLU A 129 -10.77 9.69 -6.82
CA GLU A 129 -12.20 9.89 -6.53
C GLU A 129 -12.43 11.01 -5.52
N ALA A 130 -11.43 11.29 -4.65
CA ALA A 130 -11.53 12.39 -3.71
C ALA A 130 -10.18 13.06 -3.44
N HIS A 131 -10.26 14.34 -3.07
CA HIS A 131 -9.22 15.12 -2.42
C HIS A 131 -9.84 15.77 -1.18
N PHE A 132 -9.48 15.24 -0.02
CA PHE A 132 -9.91 15.80 1.25
C PHE A 132 -8.89 16.81 1.76
N ILE A 133 -9.36 17.97 2.19
CA ILE A 133 -8.51 19.05 2.67
C ILE A 133 -8.44 18.99 4.17
N LYS A 134 -7.20 18.90 4.72
CA LYS A 134 -6.91 18.90 6.16
C LYS A 134 -7.76 17.90 6.95
N ASP A 135 -7.98 16.72 6.39
CA ASP A 135 -8.83 15.68 6.95
C ASP A 135 -8.09 14.71 7.90
N TYR A 136 -6.77 14.65 7.78
CA TYR A 136 -5.98 13.68 8.51
C TYR A 136 -4.90 14.32 9.38
N TRP A 137 -4.92 14.02 10.69
CA TRP A 137 -3.87 14.45 11.61
C TRP A 137 -2.71 13.45 11.59
N ASN A 138 -1.54 13.88 11.11
CA ASN A 138 -0.36 13.03 11.03
C ASN A 138 0.90 13.80 11.41
N LYS A 139 1.70 13.25 12.33
CA LYS A 139 3.02 13.78 12.72
C LYS A 139 2.99 15.26 13.11
N GLY A 140 1.99 15.66 13.88
CA GLY A 140 1.88 17.02 14.41
C GLY A 140 1.30 18.06 13.44
N GLU A 141 0.74 17.65 12.31
CA GLU A 141 0.10 18.54 11.34
C GLU A 141 -1.17 17.94 10.72
N TRP A 142 -2.09 18.80 10.28
CA TRP A 142 -3.21 18.43 9.43
C TRP A 142 -2.75 18.29 7.98
N THR A 143 -3.02 17.15 7.37
CA THR A 143 -2.63 16.83 6.00
C THR A 143 -3.84 16.61 5.11
N ASP A 144 -3.67 16.80 3.82
CA ASP A 144 -4.67 16.50 2.81
C ASP A 144 -4.54 15.04 2.39
N SER A 145 -5.66 14.40 2.03
CA SER A 145 -5.68 13.03 1.55
C SER A 145 -6.23 12.91 0.14
N PHE A 146 -5.62 12.04 -0.67
CA PHE A 146 -6.20 11.54 -1.91
C PHE A 146 -6.80 10.16 -1.69
N VAL A 147 -7.99 9.94 -2.24
CA VAL A 147 -8.61 8.62 -2.32
C VAL A 147 -8.63 8.17 -3.77
N TYR A 148 -8.01 7.04 -4.02
CA TYR A 148 -8.04 6.35 -5.31
C TYR A 148 -8.92 5.11 -5.23
N GLY A 149 -9.67 4.82 -6.29
CA GLY A 149 -10.58 3.67 -6.37
C GLY A 149 -10.53 2.95 -7.71
N MET A 150 -10.78 1.65 -7.68
CA MET A 150 -10.92 0.79 -8.86
C MET A 150 -12.01 -0.24 -8.60
N LEU A 151 -12.88 -0.46 -9.57
CA LEU A 151 -13.91 -1.50 -9.57
C LEU A 151 -13.47 -2.71 -10.41
N ILE A 152 -14.05 -3.87 -10.14
CA ILE A 152 -13.83 -5.07 -10.98
C ILE A 152 -14.16 -4.83 -12.45
N THR A 153 -15.12 -3.95 -12.73
CA THR A 153 -15.51 -3.56 -14.10
C THR A 153 -14.46 -2.76 -14.83
N ASP A 154 -13.59 -2.03 -14.11
CA ASP A 154 -12.52 -1.23 -14.70
C ASP A 154 -11.38 -2.11 -15.22
N LYS A 155 -11.14 -3.27 -14.57
CA LYS A 155 -10.14 -4.25 -15.00
C LYS A 155 -10.38 -4.74 -16.44
N LYS A 156 -11.64 -4.85 -16.85
CA LYS A 156 -12.02 -5.33 -18.19
C LYS A 156 -11.77 -4.32 -19.30
N LYS A 157 -11.62 -3.02 -18.97
CA LYS A 157 -11.39 -1.94 -19.95
C LYS A 157 -9.90 -1.76 -20.28
N ASN A 158 -9.01 -2.31 -19.45
CA ASN A 158 -7.55 -2.12 -19.56
C ASN A 158 -6.84 -3.37 -20.14
N LYS A 159 -7.57 -4.27 -20.74
CA LYS A 159 -7.08 -5.38 -21.60
C LYS A 159 -7.26 -5.00 -23.06
#